data_5be3c3e7a8234820888d4568cf393347
#
_entry.id   5be3c3e7a8234820888d4568cf393347
#
_cell.length_a   1.000
_cell.length_b   1.000
_cell.length_c   1.000
_cell.angle_alpha   90.00
_cell.angle_beta   90.00
_cell.angle_gamma   90.00
#
_symmetry.space_group_name_H-M   'P 1'
#
loop_
_entity.id
_entity.type
_entity.pdbx_description
1 polymer ?
#
loop_
_entity_poly.entity_id
_entity_poly.type
_entity_poly.pdbx_seq_one_letter_code
_entity_poly.pdbx_strand_id
1 'polypeptide(L)'
;MTTTEPGLVGVIGAGTMGAGIAQVAAQSGRPVLLYDIKPEFVERGLGTITRGLQGRVDKGRMAAADMAAILDRIRTTTDRDALAPAAVVIEAAPESLALKQELFAALDQMCGPDTILASNTSSLSITALGAATKRPERVAGMHFFNPAPVMALVEVVAGQRTDPAVAAAIVDLARAMGKTPVQARDTPGFIVN
;
A
#
# COMPACT_ATOMS: atom_id res chain seq x y z
N MET A 1 8.21 -27.21 -2.19
CA MET A 1 8.05 -25.79 -1.82
C MET A 1 7.37 -25.11 -2.99
N THR A 2 6.07 -24.94 -2.93
CA THR A 2 5.31 -24.20 -3.95
C THR A 2 5.65 -22.74 -3.80
N THR A 3 6.45 -22.21 -4.70
CA THR A 3 6.63 -20.75 -4.86
C THR A 3 5.31 -20.20 -5.38
N THR A 4 4.40 -19.87 -4.48
CA THR A 4 3.25 -19.05 -4.84
C THR A 4 3.81 -17.71 -5.32
N GLU A 5 3.50 -17.34 -6.57
CA GLU A 5 3.87 -16.03 -7.09
C GLU A 5 3.37 -14.93 -6.15
N PRO A 6 4.17 -13.88 -5.92
CA PRO A 6 3.76 -12.81 -5.03
C PRO A 6 2.51 -12.14 -5.58
N GLY A 7 1.45 -12.10 -4.78
CA GLY A 7 0.16 -11.53 -5.17
C GLY A 7 0.27 -10.05 -5.56
N LEU A 8 -0.63 -9.61 -6.45
CA LEU A 8 -0.76 -8.21 -6.88
C LEU A 8 -1.01 -7.29 -5.67
N VAL A 9 -0.24 -6.21 -5.59
CA VAL A 9 -0.46 -5.12 -4.63
C VAL A 9 -1.12 -3.94 -5.37
N GLY A 10 -2.34 -3.61 -5.00
CA GLY A 10 -3.00 -2.38 -5.40
C GLY A 10 -2.56 -1.22 -4.51
N VAL A 11 -2.31 -0.05 -5.08
CA VAL A 11 -2.03 1.17 -4.32
C VAL A 11 -2.97 2.26 -4.80
N ILE A 12 -3.74 2.83 -3.89
CA ILE A 12 -4.67 3.94 -4.17
C ILE A 12 -4.06 5.26 -3.75
N GLY A 13 -4.04 6.21 -4.69
CA GLY A 13 -3.40 7.50 -4.54
C GLY A 13 -1.97 7.49 -5.07
N ALA A 14 -1.72 8.24 -6.14
CA ALA A 14 -0.40 8.35 -6.78
C ALA A 14 0.40 9.58 -6.29
N GLY A 15 0.03 10.10 -5.12
CA GLY A 15 0.77 11.17 -4.42
C GLY A 15 2.11 10.67 -3.86
N THR A 16 2.77 11.51 -3.07
CA THR A 16 4.09 11.22 -2.49
C THR A 16 4.14 9.88 -1.76
N MET A 17 3.15 9.61 -0.89
CA MET A 17 3.12 8.36 -0.14
C MET A 17 2.81 7.15 -1.01
N GLY A 18 1.75 7.22 -1.83
CA GLY A 18 1.36 6.09 -2.68
C GLY A 18 2.41 5.74 -3.73
N ALA A 19 3.03 6.74 -4.36
CA ALA A 19 4.17 6.49 -5.27
C ALA A 19 5.34 5.81 -4.53
N GLY A 20 5.68 6.26 -3.32
CA GLY A 20 6.72 5.65 -2.49
C GLY A 20 6.38 4.21 -2.08
N ILE A 21 5.13 3.94 -1.69
CA ILE A 21 4.63 2.60 -1.34
C ILE A 21 4.67 1.67 -2.55
N ALA A 22 4.19 2.14 -3.72
CA ALA A 22 4.24 1.40 -4.98
C ALA A 22 5.68 1.03 -5.37
N GLN A 23 6.63 1.98 -5.23
CA GLN A 23 8.05 1.72 -5.45
C GLN A 23 8.57 0.61 -4.53
N VAL A 24 8.30 0.68 -3.25
CA VAL A 24 8.79 -0.29 -2.26
C VAL A 24 8.19 -1.68 -2.52
N ALA A 25 6.90 -1.77 -2.84
CA ALA A 25 6.25 -3.01 -3.21
C ALA A 25 6.89 -3.63 -4.47
N ALA A 26 7.12 -2.84 -5.52
CA ALA A 26 7.77 -3.31 -6.75
C ALA A 26 9.24 -3.74 -6.52
N GLN A 27 9.98 -3.04 -5.64
CA GLN A 27 11.33 -3.43 -5.23
C GLN A 27 11.37 -4.78 -4.51
N SER A 28 10.31 -5.17 -3.82
CA SER A 28 10.18 -6.49 -3.18
C SER A 28 9.82 -7.62 -4.16
N GLY A 29 9.78 -7.33 -5.47
CA GLY A 29 9.48 -8.33 -6.51
C GLY A 29 7.99 -8.52 -6.80
N ARG A 30 7.10 -7.71 -6.23
CA ARG A 30 5.65 -7.83 -6.40
C ARG A 30 5.15 -7.06 -7.61
N PRO A 31 4.17 -7.59 -8.36
CA PRO A 31 3.41 -6.79 -9.32
C PRO A 31 2.60 -5.73 -8.56
N VAL A 32 2.57 -4.52 -9.09
CA VAL A 32 1.90 -3.36 -8.48
C VAL A 32 0.96 -2.72 -9.49
N LEU A 33 -0.23 -2.37 -9.02
CA LEU A 33 -1.16 -1.53 -9.76
C LEU A 33 -1.35 -0.21 -8.99
N LEU A 34 -0.80 0.87 -9.53
CA LEU A 34 -0.92 2.22 -8.98
C LEU A 34 -2.14 2.91 -9.59
N TYR A 35 -3.12 3.18 -8.77
CA TYR A 35 -4.37 3.84 -9.16
C TYR A 35 -4.44 5.27 -8.63
N ASP A 36 -4.93 6.18 -9.45
CA ASP A 36 -5.47 7.49 -9.02
C ASP A 36 -6.63 7.89 -9.94
N ILE A 37 -7.41 8.89 -9.51
CA ILE A 37 -8.63 9.32 -10.21
C ILE A 37 -8.38 10.03 -11.54
N LYS A 38 -7.15 10.49 -11.80
CA LYS A 38 -6.79 11.24 -13.01
C LYS A 38 -5.49 10.74 -13.63
N PRO A 39 -5.40 10.70 -14.98
CA PRO A 39 -4.19 10.29 -15.69
C PRO A 39 -2.94 11.07 -15.25
N GLU A 40 -3.07 12.40 -15.12
CA GLU A 40 -1.95 13.26 -14.73
C GLU A 40 -1.40 12.96 -13.33
N PHE A 41 -2.21 12.38 -12.44
CA PHE A 41 -1.75 11.99 -11.09
C PHE A 41 -0.94 10.71 -11.15
N VAL A 42 -1.42 9.70 -11.88
CA VAL A 42 -0.67 8.43 -12.03
C VAL A 42 0.63 8.64 -12.82
N GLU A 43 0.62 9.47 -13.87
CA GLU A 43 1.83 9.82 -14.63
C GLU A 43 2.86 10.53 -13.75
N ARG A 44 2.43 11.51 -12.94
CA ARG A 44 3.30 12.21 -11.99
C ARG A 44 3.86 11.26 -10.94
N GLY A 45 3.04 10.35 -10.41
CA GLY A 45 3.44 9.32 -9.46
C GLY A 45 4.52 8.42 -10.03
N LEU A 46 4.29 7.85 -11.22
CA LEU A 46 5.26 7.01 -11.92
C LEU A 46 6.54 7.79 -12.26
N GLY A 47 6.41 9.03 -12.70
CA GLY A 47 7.56 9.92 -12.96
C GLY A 47 8.39 10.19 -11.69
N THR A 48 7.75 10.28 -10.52
CA THR A 48 8.44 10.44 -9.23
C THR A 48 9.22 9.18 -8.87
N ILE A 49 8.63 8.00 -9.05
CA ILE A 49 9.31 6.72 -8.86
C ILE A 49 10.52 6.61 -9.79
N THR A 50 10.32 6.87 -11.09
CA THR A 50 11.38 6.79 -12.11
C THR A 50 12.55 7.69 -11.78
N ARG A 51 12.31 8.97 -11.43
CA ARG A 51 13.38 9.90 -11.02
C ARG A 51 14.11 9.45 -9.77
N GLY A 52 13.38 8.93 -8.78
CA GLY A 52 13.97 8.42 -7.54
C GLY A 52 14.90 7.23 -7.77
N LEU A 53 14.51 6.29 -8.63
CA LEU A 53 15.30 5.13 -9.00
C LEU A 53 16.50 5.55 -9.87
N GLN A 54 16.31 6.44 -10.86
CA GLN A 54 17.38 6.96 -11.70
C GLN A 54 18.47 7.62 -10.87
N GLY A 55 18.09 8.45 -9.87
CA GLY A 55 19.07 9.07 -8.98
C GLY A 55 19.89 8.06 -8.16
N ARG A 56 19.40 6.81 -7.97
CA ARG A 56 20.19 5.73 -7.36
C ARG A 56 21.15 5.09 -8.36
N VAL A 57 20.71 4.95 -9.61
CA VAL A 57 21.58 4.45 -10.71
C VAL A 57 22.73 5.44 -10.95
N ASP A 58 22.44 6.73 -11.06
CA ASP A 58 23.44 7.79 -11.30
C ASP A 58 24.49 7.85 -10.18
N LYS A 59 24.10 7.48 -8.95
CA LYS A 59 25.02 7.40 -7.78
C LYS A 59 25.70 6.04 -7.65
N GLY A 60 25.54 5.12 -8.60
CA GLY A 60 26.11 3.76 -8.53
C GLY A 60 25.54 2.89 -7.41
N ARG A 61 24.35 3.22 -6.88
CA ARG A 61 23.69 2.49 -5.78
C ARG A 61 22.64 1.47 -6.27
N MET A 62 22.44 1.38 -7.58
CA MET A 62 21.52 0.47 -8.24
C MET A 62 21.98 0.24 -9.68
N ALA A 63 21.87 -0.99 -10.18
CA ALA A 63 22.11 -1.26 -11.59
C ALA A 63 20.92 -0.78 -12.44
N ALA A 64 21.18 -0.31 -13.66
CA ALA A 64 20.12 0.10 -14.58
C ALA A 64 19.14 -1.04 -14.89
N ALA A 65 19.62 -2.27 -14.95
CA ALA A 65 18.79 -3.46 -15.15
C ALA A 65 17.81 -3.69 -14.00
N ASP A 66 18.24 -3.45 -12.74
CA ASP A 66 17.38 -3.56 -11.56
C ASP A 66 16.29 -2.49 -11.59
N MET A 67 16.64 -1.25 -11.96
CA MET A 67 15.66 -0.17 -12.15
C MET A 67 14.62 -0.55 -13.19
N ALA A 68 15.04 -1.05 -14.35
CA ALA A 68 14.13 -1.47 -15.41
C ALA A 68 13.18 -2.58 -14.91
N ALA A 69 13.69 -3.58 -14.22
CA ALA A 69 12.91 -4.68 -13.65
C ALA A 69 11.91 -4.21 -12.59
N ILE A 70 12.24 -3.19 -11.79
CA ILE A 70 11.31 -2.59 -10.82
C ILE A 70 10.18 -1.86 -11.54
N LEU A 71 10.51 -1.02 -12.54
CA LEU A 71 9.52 -0.26 -13.29
C LEU A 71 8.56 -1.17 -14.08
N ASP A 72 9.05 -2.28 -14.63
CA ASP A 72 8.25 -3.26 -15.36
C ASP A 72 7.16 -3.93 -14.50
N ARG A 73 7.35 -3.98 -13.17
CA ARG A 73 6.36 -4.48 -12.22
C ARG A 73 5.26 -3.48 -11.90
N ILE A 74 5.41 -2.20 -12.27
CA ILE A 74 4.45 -1.15 -11.92
C ILE A 74 3.58 -0.83 -13.14
N ARG A 75 2.31 -1.11 -13.02
CA ARG A 75 1.28 -0.65 -13.95
C ARG A 75 0.50 0.50 -13.31
N THR A 76 0.03 1.43 -14.14
CA THR A 76 -0.80 2.55 -13.70
C THR A 76 -2.19 2.45 -14.30
N THR A 77 -3.20 2.93 -13.58
CA THR A 77 -4.58 2.92 -14.06
C THR A 77 -5.39 4.06 -13.43
N THR A 78 -6.42 4.51 -14.13
CA THR A 78 -7.50 5.35 -13.60
C THR A 78 -8.80 4.57 -13.46
N ASP A 79 -8.79 3.30 -13.84
CA ASP A 79 -9.88 2.37 -13.64
C ASP A 79 -9.73 1.68 -12.28
N ARG A 80 -10.63 1.99 -11.35
CA ARG A 80 -10.62 1.40 -10.02
C ARG A 80 -10.93 -0.10 -10.03
N ASP A 81 -11.76 -0.54 -10.96
CA ASP A 81 -12.19 -1.94 -11.03
C ASP A 81 -11.02 -2.88 -11.38
N ALA A 82 -9.96 -2.33 -11.98
CA ALA A 82 -8.71 -3.07 -12.22
C ALA A 82 -8.02 -3.53 -10.92
N LEU A 83 -8.38 -2.99 -9.74
CA LEU A 83 -7.87 -3.43 -8.44
C LEU A 83 -8.54 -4.72 -7.93
N ALA A 84 -9.65 -5.17 -8.53
CA ALA A 84 -10.40 -6.33 -8.06
C ALA A 84 -9.57 -7.60 -7.80
N PRO A 85 -8.54 -7.95 -8.63
CA PRO A 85 -7.72 -9.13 -8.41
C PRO A 85 -6.58 -8.94 -7.40
N ALA A 86 -6.47 -7.78 -6.74
CA ALA A 86 -5.38 -7.52 -5.80
C ALA A 86 -5.48 -8.42 -4.55
N ALA A 87 -4.35 -8.97 -4.13
CA ALA A 87 -4.26 -9.68 -2.86
C ALA A 87 -4.32 -8.73 -1.66
N VAL A 88 -3.71 -7.55 -1.81
CA VAL A 88 -3.74 -6.46 -0.83
C VAL A 88 -3.94 -5.14 -1.57
N VAL A 89 -4.81 -4.28 -1.06
CA VAL A 89 -4.95 -2.90 -1.52
C VAL A 89 -4.48 -1.97 -0.40
N ILE A 90 -3.49 -1.13 -0.68
CA ILE A 90 -2.95 -0.14 0.26
C ILE A 90 -3.48 1.24 -0.16
N GLU A 91 -4.31 1.83 0.67
CA GLU A 91 -4.92 3.13 0.45
C GLU A 91 -4.02 4.25 1.00
N ALA A 92 -3.66 5.22 0.15
CA ALA A 92 -2.88 6.42 0.46
C ALA A 92 -3.54 7.70 -0.11
N ALA A 93 -4.87 7.75 -0.10
CA ALA A 93 -5.68 8.92 -0.48
C ALA A 93 -5.61 10.03 0.60
N PRO A 94 -6.15 11.24 0.32
CA PRO A 94 -6.18 12.33 1.30
C PRO A 94 -6.78 11.94 2.66
N GLU A 95 -6.27 12.55 3.74
CA GLU A 95 -6.61 12.22 5.12
C GLU A 95 -7.99 12.75 5.50
N SER A 96 -9.03 12.07 5.03
CA SER A 96 -10.44 12.33 5.30
C SER A 96 -11.15 11.02 5.61
N LEU A 97 -11.71 10.91 6.82
CA LEU A 97 -12.40 9.69 7.25
C LEU A 97 -13.55 9.33 6.30
N ALA A 98 -14.38 10.31 5.94
CA ALA A 98 -15.52 10.08 5.05
C ALA A 98 -15.07 9.54 3.67
N LEU A 99 -14.05 10.18 3.06
CA LEU A 99 -13.51 9.73 1.78
C LEU A 99 -12.96 8.30 1.88
N LYS A 100 -12.19 8.01 2.93
CA LYS A 100 -11.61 6.67 3.11
C LYS A 100 -12.69 5.62 3.38
N GLN A 101 -13.76 5.95 4.13
CA GLN A 101 -14.89 5.05 4.33
C GLN A 101 -15.63 4.74 3.02
N GLU A 102 -15.87 5.74 2.17
CA GLU A 102 -16.45 5.54 0.83
C GLU A 102 -15.56 4.63 -0.04
N LEU A 103 -14.25 4.86 -0.03
CA LEU A 103 -13.29 4.03 -0.76
C LEU A 103 -13.30 2.58 -0.24
N PHE A 104 -13.25 2.37 1.07
CA PHE A 104 -13.25 1.04 1.67
C PHE A 104 -14.56 0.28 1.39
N ALA A 105 -15.71 0.96 1.48
CA ALA A 105 -17.00 0.37 1.12
C ALA A 105 -17.06 -0.06 -0.36
N ALA A 106 -16.49 0.75 -1.26
CA ALA A 106 -16.43 0.43 -2.68
C ALA A 106 -15.46 -0.73 -2.96
N LEU A 107 -14.27 -0.73 -2.34
CA LEU A 107 -13.29 -1.81 -2.48
C LEU A 107 -13.82 -3.13 -1.93
N ASP A 108 -14.56 -3.10 -0.83
CA ASP A 108 -15.18 -4.29 -0.23
C ASP A 108 -16.17 -4.97 -1.17
N GLN A 109 -16.87 -4.18 -2.02
CA GLN A 109 -17.83 -4.70 -2.99
C GLN A 109 -17.16 -5.30 -4.23
N MET A 110 -16.00 -4.73 -4.65
CA MET A 110 -15.38 -5.11 -5.92
C MET A 110 -14.25 -6.12 -5.79
N CYS A 111 -13.52 -6.09 -4.67
CA CYS A 111 -12.38 -7.00 -4.44
C CYS A 111 -12.84 -8.38 -3.97
N GLY A 112 -12.02 -9.38 -4.27
CA GLY A 112 -12.25 -10.75 -3.83
C GLY A 112 -12.38 -10.89 -2.29
N PRO A 113 -13.01 -11.98 -1.79
CA PRO A 113 -13.28 -12.16 -0.37
C PRO A 113 -12.02 -12.24 0.48
N ASP A 114 -10.90 -12.64 -0.11
CA ASP A 114 -9.62 -12.77 0.58
C ASP A 114 -8.73 -11.54 0.51
N THR A 115 -9.11 -10.52 -0.27
CA THR A 115 -8.34 -9.27 -0.38
C THR A 115 -8.26 -8.57 0.97
N ILE A 116 -7.05 -8.20 1.36
CA ILE A 116 -6.81 -7.35 2.54
C ILE A 116 -6.88 -5.89 2.11
N LEU A 117 -7.64 -5.09 2.84
CA LEU A 117 -7.73 -3.65 2.65
C LEU A 117 -6.92 -2.96 3.74
N ALA A 118 -5.85 -2.29 3.37
CA ALA A 118 -4.95 -1.61 4.30
C ALA A 118 -4.99 -0.09 4.09
N SER A 119 -5.01 0.69 5.17
CA SER A 119 -4.90 2.15 5.07
C SER A 119 -3.52 2.63 5.53
N ASN A 120 -2.96 3.58 4.77
CA ASN A 120 -1.75 4.31 5.17
C ASN A 120 -2.06 5.55 6.02
N THR A 121 -3.26 5.66 6.57
CA THR A 121 -3.59 6.77 7.48
C THR A 121 -2.59 6.88 8.62
N SER A 122 -2.33 8.11 9.06
CA SER A 122 -1.44 8.38 10.19
C SER A 122 -2.16 8.50 11.53
N SER A 123 -3.50 8.66 11.52
CA SER A 123 -4.24 8.99 12.74
C SER A 123 -5.69 8.53 12.78
N LEU A 124 -6.28 8.20 11.61
CA LEU A 124 -7.69 7.80 11.55
C LEU A 124 -7.88 6.37 12.06
N SER A 125 -8.98 6.13 12.75
CA SER A 125 -9.28 4.82 13.33
C SER A 125 -9.49 3.75 12.24
N ILE A 126 -8.71 2.69 12.33
CA ILE A 126 -8.83 1.49 11.49
C ILE A 126 -10.15 0.78 11.76
N THR A 127 -10.60 0.77 13.01
CA THR A 127 -11.92 0.26 13.41
C THR A 127 -13.04 1.00 12.67
N ALA A 128 -12.95 2.34 12.55
CA ALA A 128 -13.95 3.14 11.85
C ALA A 128 -13.92 2.89 10.33
N LEU A 129 -12.74 2.62 9.74
CA LEU A 129 -12.63 2.22 8.34
C LEU A 129 -13.23 0.81 8.12
N GLY A 130 -12.91 -0.13 9.00
CA GLY A 130 -13.46 -1.49 8.95
C GLY A 130 -14.99 -1.51 9.06
N ALA A 131 -15.56 -0.64 9.88
CA ALA A 131 -17.01 -0.52 10.06
C ALA A 131 -17.75 -0.09 8.77
N ALA A 132 -17.06 0.50 7.81
CA ALA A 132 -17.63 0.86 6.51
C ALA A 132 -17.69 -0.33 5.52
N THR A 133 -17.13 -1.48 5.89
CA THR A 133 -17.08 -2.69 5.06
C THR A 133 -17.94 -3.81 5.64
N LYS A 134 -18.27 -4.80 4.82
CA LYS A 134 -18.95 -6.03 5.26
C LYS A 134 -17.94 -7.05 5.85
N ARG A 135 -16.65 -6.84 5.63
CA ARG A 135 -15.54 -7.71 6.06
C ARG A 135 -14.50 -6.93 6.88
N PRO A 136 -14.90 -6.34 8.03
CA PRO A 136 -13.98 -5.56 8.87
C PRO A 136 -12.78 -6.38 9.39
N GLU A 137 -12.91 -7.71 9.42
CA GLU A 137 -11.81 -8.63 9.73
C GLU A 137 -10.69 -8.62 8.69
N ARG A 138 -10.96 -8.13 7.46
CA ARG A 138 -9.98 -7.99 6.37
C ARG A 138 -9.37 -6.59 6.27
N VAL A 139 -9.67 -5.71 7.24
CA VAL A 139 -9.19 -4.32 7.26
C VAL A 139 -8.09 -4.16 8.29
N ALA A 140 -6.99 -3.51 7.91
CA ALA A 140 -5.85 -3.20 8.78
C ALA A 140 -5.25 -1.82 8.45
N GLY A 141 -4.43 -1.30 9.34
CA GLY A 141 -3.56 -0.16 9.07
C GLY A 141 -2.17 -0.64 8.65
N MET A 142 -1.59 0.03 7.65
CA MET A 142 -0.20 -0.16 7.22
C MET A 142 0.43 1.22 6.99
N HIS A 143 0.83 1.86 8.07
CA HIS A 143 1.30 3.24 8.08
C HIS A 143 2.79 3.31 7.77
N PHE A 144 3.11 3.85 6.60
CA PHE A 144 4.48 4.14 6.17
C PHE A 144 4.87 5.57 6.55
N PHE A 145 6.15 5.77 6.85
CA PHE A 145 6.70 7.10 7.12
C PHE A 145 7.32 7.72 5.87
N ASN A 146 7.19 9.03 5.76
CA ASN A 146 7.70 9.79 4.61
C ASN A 146 9.21 10.07 4.74
N PRO A 147 10.03 9.78 3.71
CA PRO A 147 9.71 9.12 2.44
C PRO A 147 9.64 7.58 2.56
N ALA A 148 8.58 6.94 2.07
CA ALA A 148 8.39 5.50 2.19
C ALA A 148 9.56 4.65 1.66
N PRO A 149 10.27 5.00 0.57
CA PRO A 149 11.44 4.24 0.12
C PRO A 149 12.66 4.30 1.07
N VAL A 150 12.71 5.30 1.96
CA VAL A 150 13.87 5.56 2.82
C VAL A 150 13.63 5.10 4.25
N MET A 151 12.46 5.40 4.79
CA MET A 151 12.11 5.09 6.18
C MET A 151 11.92 3.58 6.36
N ALA A 152 12.62 3.02 7.34
CA ALA A 152 12.55 1.58 7.61
C ALA A 152 11.26 1.17 8.34
N LEU A 153 10.71 2.06 9.18
CA LEU A 153 9.59 1.75 10.05
C LEU A 153 8.26 1.68 9.29
N VAL A 154 7.43 0.71 9.64
CA VAL A 154 6.01 0.62 9.27
C VAL A 154 5.22 0.26 10.51
N GLU A 155 4.21 1.04 10.86
CA GLU A 155 3.25 0.66 11.89
C GLU A 155 2.14 -0.20 11.28
N VAL A 156 1.93 -1.37 11.87
CA VAL A 156 0.83 -2.27 11.53
C VAL A 156 -0.24 -2.16 12.60
N VAL A 157 -1.41 -1.67 12.22
CA VAL A 157 -2.48 -1.33 13.15
C VAL A 157 -3.65 -2.28 12.95
N ALA A 158 -4.00 -3.02 14.00
CA ALA A 158 -5.18 -3.86 14.01
C ALA A 158 -6.37 -3.06 14.59
N GLY A 159 -7.45 -2.92 13.83
CA GLY A 159 -8.72 -2.44 14.36
C GLY A 159 -9.38 -3.50 15.24
N GLN A 160 -10.46 -3.14 15.93
CA GLN A 160 -11.14 -4.03 16.89
C GLN A 160 -11.60 -5.37 16.29
N ARG A 161 -11.89 -5.40 15.00
CA ARG A 161 -12.39 -6.59 14.29
C ARG A 161 -11.37 -7.18 13.31
N THR A 162 -10.19 -6.60 13.19
CA THR A 162 -9.14 -7.14 12.31
C THR A 162 -8.78 -8.56 12.74
N ASP A 163 -8.82 -9.51 11.80
CA ASP A 163 -8.36 -10.88 12.05
C ASP A 163 -6.85 -10.87 12.38
N PRO A 164 -6.41 -11.55 13.44
CA PRO A 164 -4.99 -11.70 13.75
C PRO A 164 -4.14 -12.23 12.57
N ALA A 165 -4.71 -13.11 11.73
CA ALA A 165 -4.03 -13.61 10.54
C ALA A 165 -3.83 -12.51 9.48
N VAL A 166 -4.78 -11.56 9.37
CA VAL A 166 -4.65 -10.40 8.49
C VAL A 166 -3.56 -9.46 9.01
N ALA A 167 -3.54 -9.17 10.30
CA ALA A 167 -2.46 -8.36 10.89
C ALA A 167 -1.08 -9.02 10.68
N ALA A 168 -0.98 -10.33 10.87
CA ALA A 168 0.24 -11.09 10.61
C ALA A 168 0.66 -11.02 9.13
N ALA A 169 -0.29 -11.15 8.19
CA ALA A 169 -0.02 -11.04 6.76
C ALA A 169 0.52 -9.66 6.37
N ILE A 170 0.01 -8.58 6.97
CA ILE A 170 0.53 -7.22 6.76
C ILE A 170 1.94 -7.05 7.36
N VAL A 171 2.20 -7.64 8.53
CA VAL A 171 3.57 -7.69 9.11
C VAL A 171 4.54 -8.39 8.15
N ASP A 172 4.16 -9.53 7.59
CA ASP A 172 5.01 -10.29 6.67
C ASP A 172 5.19 -9.55 5.34
N LEU A 173 4.15 -8.88 4.84
CA LEU A 173 4.24 -8.00 3.68
C LEU A 173 5.23 -6.86 3.91
N ALA A 174 5.16 -6.19 5.07
CA ALA A 174 6.10 -5.13 5.42
C ALA A 174 7.56 -5.64 5.48
N ARG A 175 7.79 -6.80 6.07
CA ARG A 175 9.12 -7.46 6.09
C ARG A 175 9.61 -7.78 4.67
N ALA A 176 8.75 -8.35 3.83
CA ALA A 176 9.08 -8.66 2.44
C ALA A 176 9.44 -7.39 1.65
N MET A 177 8.83 -6.24 1.98
CA MET A 177 9.18 -4.93 1.46
C MET A 177 10.46 -4.32 2.06
N GLY A 178 11.21 -5.08 2.88
CA GLY A 178 12.45 -4.60 3.53
C GLY A 178 12.19 -3.59 4.65
N LYS A 179 10.99 -3.60 5.23
CA LYS A 179 10.61 -2.72 6.35
C LYS A 179 10.73 -3.42 7.69
N THR A 180 10.79 -2.61 8.75
CA THR A 180 10.72 -3.05 10.15
C THR A 180 9.29 -2.78 10.65
N PRO A 181 8.40 -3.78 10.66
CA PRO A 181 7.05 -3.61 11.16
C PRO A 181 7.01 -3.56 12.68
N VAL A 182 6.21 -2.64 13.21
CA VAL A 182 5.85 -2.55 14.63
C VAL A 182 4.33 -2.60 14.74
N GLN A 183 3.84 -3.47 15.59
CA GLN A 183 2.40 -3.55 15.84
C GLN A 183 1.97 -2.42 16.77
N ALA A 184 0.97 -1.67 16.35
CA ALA A 184 0.38 -0.57 17.07
C ALA A 184 -1.10 -0.85 17.38
N ARG A 185 -1.61 -0.21 18.44
CA ARG A 185 -3.04 -0.21 18.76
C ARG A 185 -3.76 0.83 17.91
N ASP A 186 -5.05 0.58 17.63
CA ASP A 186 -5.93 1.54 16.95
C ASP A 186 -6.34 2.67 17.90
N THR A 187 -5.36 3.52 18.19
CA THR A 187 -5.52 4.75 19.00
C THR A 187 -5.11 5.95 18.14
N PRO A 188 -5.67 7.16 18.36
CA PRO A 188 -5.27 8.34 17.59
C PRO A 188 -3.75 8.55 17.60
N GLY A 189 -3.16 8.61 16.39
CA GLY A 189 -1.72 8.80 16.22
C GLY A 189 -0.85 7.56 16.46
N PHE A 190 -1.44 6.39 16.73
CA PHE A 190 -0.78 5.08 16.90
C PHE A 190 0.34 5.12 17.95
N ILE A 191 1.64 4.96 17.54
CA ILE A 191 2.79 4.98 18.47
C ILE A 191 3.61 6.25 18.32
N VAL A 192 3.76 6.77 17.07
CA VAL A 192 4.77 7.78 16.74
C VAL A 192 4.17 9.19 16.60
N ASN A 193 2.86 9.34 16.36
CA ASN A 193 2.20 10.65 16.21
C ASN A 193 1.43 11.07 17.45
#